data_57cad024790c620a673a2303b8c18752
#
_entry.id   57cad024790c620a673a2303b8c18752
#
_cell.length_a   1.000
_cell.length_b   1.000
_cell.length_c   1.000
_cell.angle_alpha   90.00
_cell.angle_beta   90.00
_cell.angle_gamma   90.00
#
_symmetry.space_group_name_H-M   'P 1'
#
loop_
_entity.id
_entity.type
_entity.pdbx_description
1 polymer ?
#
loop_
_entity_poly.entity_id
_entity_poly.type
_entity_poly.pdbx_seq_one_letter_code
_entity_poly.pdbx_strand_id
1 'polypeptide(L)'
;MVATCGTGFRAKLQEPAVSGDPTSNQIAEQLPTYNAYSIDGDVTAPLVYVNYGNREDYEQLDRLGISVKGAIVITRYGEGWRGIKPKVAAEHEAIGCIIYSDPKDDGFFNGDDYPKGGWRPREGVQRGSVMDTDYPGDPLTPGVGATADAKRLQIKDAKNITKIPVLPISYGDALPLLSAVQGPVAPEAWRGALPITYHVGPGPAKVHLKVASNWDLKPVNDVIATMRGSDVPEEWVIRGNHYDAWVNGADDPISGMVAVLEEARVLGELHKQGWNPKRTIISARGTAKSPGCWARPSGSKPILTNFRSVLSLTSIPIAMAGASSAPVVRMTCSTSLTT
;
A
#
# COMPACT_ATOMS: atom_id res chain seq x y z
N MET A 1 -10.54 -4.43 -28.60
CA MET A 1 -11.47 -3.67 -29.49
C MET A 1 -12.27 -2.58 -28.74
N VAL A 2 -12.05 -2.37 -27.48
CA VAL A 2 -12.75 -1.31 -26.70
C VAL A 2 -12.09 0.06 -26.88
N ALA A 3 -10.85 0.09 -27.25
CA ALA A 3 -10.12 1.32 -27.49
C ALA A 3 -10.49 2.07 -28.80
N THR A 4 -11.26 1.46 -29.68
CA THR A 4 -11.50 2.00 -31.03
C THR A 4 -12.81 2.76 -31.20
N CYS A 5 -13.62 2.85 -30.17
CA CYS A 5 -14.97 3.40 -30.35
C CYS A 5 -15.28 4.50 -29.35
N GLY A 6 -14.58 5.63 -29.35
CA GLY A 6 -15.03 6.91 -28.75
C GLY A 6 -15.52 6.95 -27.29
N THR A 7 -15.72 5.83 -26.65
CA THR A 7 -16.13 5.70 -25.25
C THR A 7 -14.92 5.29 -24.42
N GLY A 8 -14.23 6.26 -23.87
CA GLY A 8 -13.08 6.01 -23.00
C GLY A 8 -13.46 5.12 -21.80
N PHE A 9 -12.65 4.12 -21.51
CA PHE A 9 -12.76 3.34 -20.27
C PHE A 9 -12.32 4.20 -19.08
N ARG A 10 -13.04 4.08 -17.99
CA ARG A 10 -12.69 4.73 -16.71
C ARG A 10 -12.66 3.67 -15.62
N ALA A 11 -11.52 3.52 -14.96
CA ALA A 11 -11.37 2.62 -13.84
C ALA A 11 -12.24 3.04 -12.65
N LYS A 12 -12.74 2.06 -11.91
CA LYS A 12 -13.45 2.25 -10.65
C LYS A 12 -12.41 2.48 -9.55
N LEU A 13 -12.64 3.47 -8.71
CA LEU A 13 -11.74 3.77 -7.59
C LEU A 13 -12.33 3.40 -6.24
N GLN A 14 -13.39 2.63 -6.25
CA GLN A 14 -14.13 2.18 -5.07
C GLN A 14 -14.70 0.80 -5.33
N GLU A 15 -14.54 -0.10 -4.36
CA GLU A 15 -15.14 -1.42 -4.42
C GLU A 15 -16.65 -1.33 -4.16
N PRO A 16 -17.47 -2.10 -4.88
CA PRO A 16 -18.90 -2.20 -4.60
C PRO A 16 -19.15 -2.98 -3.31
N ALA A 17 -20.36 -2.83 -2.76
CA ALA A 17 -20.83 -3.70 -1.70
C ALA A 17 -20.83 -5.17 -2.17
N VAL A 18 -20.46 -6.08 -1.28
CA VAL A 18 -20.40 -7.51 -1.55
C VAL A 18 -21.71 -8.16 -1.12
N SER A 19 -22.37 -8.88 -2.05
CA SER A 19 -23.59 -9.61 -1.75
C SER A 19 -23.34 -10.67 -0.68
N GLY A 20 -24.14 -10.65 0.38
CA GLY A 20 -24.01 -11.57 1.52
C GLY A 20 -23.12 -11.04 2.66
N ASP A 21 -22.45 -9.92 2.49
CA ASP A 21 -21.72 -9.23 3.56
C ASP A 21 -22.30 -7.83 3.81
N PRO A 22 -23.19 -7.67 4.82
CA PRO A 22 -23.80 -6.38 5.13
C PRO A 22 -22.77 -5.34 5.64
N THR A 23 -21.59 -5.74 6.11
CA THR A 23 -20.56 -4.82 6.59
C THR A 23 -19.86 -4.11 5.43
N SER A 24 -19.91 -4.65 4.22
CA SER A 24 -19.35 -4.05 3.00
C SER A 24 -20.17 -2.87 2.46
N ASN A 25 -21.36 -2.60 3.03
CA ASN A 25 -22.24 -1.51 2.58
C ASN A 25 -21.80 -0.11 3.04
N GLN A 26 -20.77 -0.01 3.87
CA GLN A 26 -20.26 1.26 4.40
C GLN A 26 -19.42 2.04 3.36
N ILE A 27 -19.95 2.20 2.17
CA ILE A 27 -19.25 2.81 1.02
C ILE A 27 -18.87 4.27 1.28
N ALA A 28 -19.66 5.00 2.09
CA ALA A 28 -19.39 6.39 2.42
C ALA A 28 -18.11 6.58 3.27
N GLU A 29 -17.73 5.57 4.03
CA GLU A 29 -16.52 5.56 4.86
C GLU A 29 -15.30 4.95 4.13
N GLN A 30 -15.55 4.28 3.01
CA GLN A 30 -14.52 3.60 2.24
C GLN A 30 -13.62 4.62 1.52
N LEU A 31 -12.33 4.55 1.79
CA LEU A 31 -11.35 5.32 1.03
C LEU A 31 -11.26 4.83 -0.42
N PRO A 32 -11.04 5.73 -1.39
CA PRO A 32 -10.78 5.32 -2.77
C PRO A 32 -9.55 4.42 -2.85
N THR A 33 -9.36 3.77 -3.99
CA THR A 33 -8.14 2.99 -4.22
C THR A 33 -6.93 3.93 -4.35
N TYR A 34 -5.85 3.65 -3.63
CA TYR A 34 -4.65 4.48 -3.64
C TYR A 34 -3.41 3.69 -3.19
N ASN A 35 -2.25 4.21 -3.57
CA ASN A 35 -0.98 3.85 -2.94
C ASN A 35 -0.42 5.08 -2.20
N ALA A 36 -0.19 4.93 -0.90
CA ALA A 36 0.42 5.98 -0.09
C ALA A 36 1.86 6.25 -0.54
N TYR A 37 2.27 7.53 -0.46
CA TYR A 37 3.58 8.02 -0.89
C TYR A 37 3.85 7.93 -2.40
N SER A 38 2.80 7.78 -3.20
CA SER A 38 2.86 8.12 -4.60
C SER A 38 3.02 9.63 -4.75
N ILE A 39 3.95 10.07 -5.58
CA ILE A 39 4.01 11.49 -5.95
C ILE A 39 2.77 11.86 -6.78
N ASP A 40 2.37 13.13 -6.72
CA ASP A 40 1.32 13.65 -7.56
C ASP A 40 1.75 13.72 -9.02
N GLY A 41 0.81 13.53 -9.94
CA GLY A 41 1.08 13.60 -11.36
C GLY A 41 -0.17 13.52 -12.21
N ASP A 42 -0.06 14.02 -13.43
CA ASP A 42 -1.12 14.04 -14.44
C ASP A 42 -0.46 13.75 -15.79
N VAL A 43 -0.52 12.49 -16.24
CA VAL A 43 0.23 12.00 -17.40
C VAL A 43 -0.65 11.19 -18.33
N THR A 44 -0.36 11.28 -19.63
CA THR A 44 -1.04 10.47 -20.66
C THR A 44 0.00 9.85 -21.57
N ALA A 45 0.01 8.52 -21.65
CA ALA A 45 1.01 7.79 -22.43
C ALA A 45 0.51 6.41 -22.90
N PRO A 46 1.21 5.77 -23.84
CA PRO A 46 1.00 4.36 -24.14
C PRO A 46 1.22 3.48 -22.92
N LEU A 47 0.58 2.32 -22.89
CA LEU A 47 0.69 1.34 -21.82
C LEU A 47 1.66 0.22 -22.21
N VAL A 48 2.55 -0.15 -21.28
CA VAL A 48 3.46 -1.30 -21.40
C VAL A 48 3.24 -2.25 -20.22
N TYR A 49 3.04 -3.51 -20.48
CA TYR A 49 2.92 -4.54 -19.45
C TYR A 49 4.30 -5.05 -19.06
N VAL A 50 4.60 -5.02 -17.76
CA VAL A 50 5.93 -5.34 -17.21
C VAL A 50 5.81 -6.36 -16.07
N ASN A 51 5.12 -7.47 -16.31
CA ASN A 51 5.03 -8.57 -15.36
C ASN A 51 4.92 -8.12 -13.89
N TYR A 52 5.88 -8.48 -13.03
CA TYR A 52 5.96 -8.01 -11.64
C TYR A 52 6.71 -6.67 -11.49
N GLY A 53 7.33 -6.14 -12.54
CA GLY A 53 8.07 -4.88 -12.52
C GLY A 53 9.36 -4.93 -11.70
N ASN A 54 9.98 -6.09 -11.60
CA ASN A 54 11.30 -6.29 -11.03
C ASN A 54 12.40 -6.01 -12.08
N ARG A 55 13.65 -5.94 -11.66
CA ARG A 55 14.78 -5.63 -12.56
C ARG A 55 14.89 -6.61 -13.73
N GLU A 56 14.71 -7.89 -13.42
CA GLU A 56 14.77 -8.98 -14.40
C GLU A 56 13.68 -8.87 -15.48
N ASP A 57 12.55 -8.28 -15.14
CA ASP A 57 11.47 -8.03 -16.10
C ASP A 57 11.86 -6.95 -17.12
N TYR A 58 12.57 -5.91 -16.68
CA TYR A 58 13.09 -4.86 -17.58
C TYR A 58 14.23 -5.37 -18.45
N GLU A 59 15.12 -6.21 -17.92
CA GLU A 59 16.11 -6.91 -18.75
C GLU A 59 15.46 -7.78 -19.83
N GLN A 60 14.32 -8.39 -19.52
CA GLN A 60 13.55 -9.16 -20.51
C GLN A 60 12.92 -8.25 -21.56
N LEU A 61 12.43 -7.06 -21.20
CA LEU A 61 11.97 -6.05 -22.16
C LEU A 61 13.08 -5.62 -23.10
N ASP A 62 14.26 -5.37 -22.57
CA ASP A 62 15.44 -4.99 -23.39
C ASP A 62 15.79 -6.08 -24.42
N ARG A 63 15.73 -7.36 -24.02
CA ARG A 63 15.91 -8.50 -24.95
C ARG A 63 14.84 -8.56 -26.04
N LEU A 64 13.62 -8.07 -25.75
CA LEU A 64 12.53 -7.95 -26.71
C LEU A 64 12.60 -6.67 -27.55
N GLY A 65 13.56 -5.79 -27.30
CA GLY A 65 13.67 -4.50 -27.95
C GLY A 65 12.57 -3.50 -27.57
N ILE A 66 11.97 -3.66 -26.38
CA ILE A 66 10.86 -2.83 -25.93
C ILE A 66 11.34 -1.87 -24.84
N SER A 67 11.13 -0.57 -25.09
CA SER A 67 11.41 0.49 -24.11
C SER A 67 10.14 0.96 -23.40
N VAL A 68 10.25 1.23 -22.11
CA VAL A 68 9.19 1.88 -21.32
C VAL A 68 9.37 3.39 -21.20
N LYS A 69 10.40 3.95 -21.83
CA LYS A 69 10.69 5.40 -21.78
C LYS A 69 9.48 6.20 -22.25
N GLY A 70 9.00 7.11 -21.38
CA GLY A 70 7.83 7.94 -21.66
C GLY A 70 6.50 7.19 -21.69
N ALA A 71 6.46 5.92 -21.30
CA ALA A 71 5.25 5.12 -21.19
C ALA A 71 4.72 5.08 -19.75
N ILE A 72 3.46 4.66 -19.59
CA ILE A 72 2.92 4.18 -18.32
C ILE A 72 3.11 2.68 -18.27
N VAL A 73 3.66 2.16 -17.19
CA VAL A 73 3.78 0.72 -17.00
C VAL A 73 2.57 0.18 -16.23
N ILE A 74 2.14 -1.05 -16.55
CA ILE A 74 1.20 -1.82 -15.74
C ILE A 74 1.88 -3.09 -15.26
N THR A 75 1.86 -3.32 -13.93
CA THR A 75 2.55 -4.42 -13.28
C THR A 75 1.63 -5.19 -12.35
N ARG A 76 1.97 -6.44 -12.04
CA ARG A 76 1.28 -7.26 -11.04
C ARG A 76 1.84 -7.03 -9.64
N TYR A 77 1.01 -7.14 -8.60
CA TYR A 77 1.49 -7.38 -7.24
C TYR A 77 2.17 -8.75 -7.15
N GLY A 78 3.05 -8.91 -6.19
CA GLY A 78 3.82 -10.15 -6.00
C GLY A 78 5.32 -9.98 -6.29
N GLU A 79 6.08 -11.02 -6.00
CA GLU A 79 7.52 -11.16 -6.27
C GLU A 79 8.38 -10.00 -5.71
N GLY A 80 7.95 -9.38 -4.61
CA GLY A 80 8.72 -8.35 -3.93
C GLY A 80 7.90 -7.20 -3.36
N TRP A 81 8.60 -6.24 -2.79
CA TRP A 81 8.01 -5.04 -2.22
C TRP A 81 7.34 -4.18 -3.30
N ARG A 82 6.10 -3.75 -3.05
CA ARG A 82 5.34 -2.99 -4.05
C ARG A 82 6.00 -1.67 -4.47
N GLY A 83 6.79 -1.03 -3.61
CA GLY A 83 7.51 0.20 -3.91
C GLY A 83 8.66 0.02 -4.90
N ILE A 84 9.19 -1.20 -5.07
CA ILE A 84 10.24 -1.47 -6.06
C ILE A 84 9.72 -1.28 -7.50
N LYS A 85 8.44 -1.55 -7.73
CA LYS A 85 7.82 -1.49 -9.06
C LYS A 85 7.87 -0.09 -9.68
N PRO A 86 7.36 0.98 -9.03
CA PRO A 86 7.49 2.33 -9.54
C PRO A 86 8.94 2.87 -9.49
N LYS A 87 9.78 2.37 -8.57
CA LYS A 87 11.20 2.74 -8.52
C LYS A 87 11.91 2.30 -9.78
N VAL A 88 11.86 1.01 -10.09
CA VAL A 88 12.53 0.46 -11.29
C VAL A 88 11.90 1.03 -12.57
N ALA A 89 10.57 1.23 -12.59
CA ALA A 89 9.91 1.88 -13.72
C ALA A 89 10.48 3.29 -13.97
N ALA A 90 10.66 4.08 -12.92
CA ALA A 90 11.24 5.42 -13.03
C ALA A 90 12.73 5.39 -13.42
N GLU A 91 13.49 4.40 -12.95
CA GLU A 91 14.89 4.18 -13.36
C GLU A 91 14.99 3.91 -14.87
N HIS A 92 13.96 3.28 -15.48
CA HIS A 92 13.82 3.04 -16.92
C HIS A 92 13.03 4.15 -17.64
N GLU A 93 12.90 5.33 -17.06
CA GLU A 93 12.28 6.53 -17.64
C GLU A 93 10.78 6.39 -17.97
N ALA A 94 10.05 5.46 -17.34
CA ALA A 94 8.59 5.45 -17.35
C ALA A 94 8.04 6.68 -16.63
N ILE A 95 6.85 7.15 -17.02
CA ILE A 95 6.24 8.38 -16.47
C ILE A 95 5.03 8.12 -15.57
N GLY A 96 4.64 6.85 -15.39
CA GLY A 96 3.58 6.44 -14.48
C GLY A 96 3.58 4.93 -14.28
N CYS A 97 2.98 4.48 -13.18
CA CYS A 97 2.89 3.06 -12.83
C CYS A 97 1.48 2.71 -12.36
N ILE A 98 0.91 1.67 -12.93
CA ILE A 98 -0.35 1.07 -12.48
C ILE A 98 -0.03 -0.30 -11.93
N ILE A 99 -0.59 -0.64 -10.75
CA ILE A 99 -0.37 -1.94 -10.11
C ILE A 99 -1.71 -2.64 -9.94
N TYR A 100 -1.79 -3.93 -10.24
CA TYR A 100 -3.00 -4.74 -10.03
C TYR A 100 -2.66 -6.11 -9.45
N SER A 101 -3.61 -6.74 -8.76
CA SER A 101 -3.50 -8.14 -8.35
C SER A 101 -4.00 -9.01 -9.49
N ASP A 102 -3.13 -9.81 -10.11
CA ASP A 102 -3.58 -10.76 -11.12
C ASP A 102 -4.31 -11.93 -10.44
N PRO A 103 -5.43 -12.43 -10.97
CA PRO A 103 -6.15 -13.53 -10.35
C PRO A 103 -5.36 -14.86 -10.31
N LYS A 104 -4.25 -14.98 -11.03
CA LYS A 104 -3.29 -16.08 -10.87
C LYS A 104 -2.58 -16.04 -9.52
N ASP A 105 -2.31 -14.85 -9.02
CA ASP A 105 -1.55 -14.63 -7.79
C ASP A 105 -2.50 -14.43 -6.59
N ASP A 106 -3.64 -13.74 -6.79
CA ASP A 106 -4.61 -13.41 -5.75
C ASP A 106 -6.01 -13.23 -6.37
N GLY A 107 -6.74 -14.31 -6.58
CA GLY A 107 -8.09 -14.33 -7.15
C GLY A 107 -8.56 -15.73 -7.54
N PHE A 108 -9.57 -15.80 -8.42
CA PHE A 108 -10.35 -16.98 -8.76
C PHE A 108 -9.53 -18.18 -9.28
N PHE A 109 -8.31 -17.97 -9.70
CA PHE A 109 -7.45 -19.06 -10.19
C PHE A 109 -7.00 -19.99 -9.04
N ASN A 110 -6.96 -19.48 -7.81
CA ASN A 110 -6.52 -20.20 -6.60
C ASN A 110 -7.70 -20.80 -5.81
N GLY A 111 -8.94 -20.44 -6.14
CA GLY A 111 -10.14 -20.90 -5.45
C GLY A 111 -11.26 -19.87 -5.48
N ASP A 112 -12.27 -20.07 -4.66
CA ASP A 112 -13.43 -19.19 -4.62
C ASP A 112 -13.07 -17.78 -4.12
N ASP A 113 -13.59 -16.79 -4.83
CA ASP A 113 -13.48 -15.38 -4.42
C ASP A 113 -14.41 -15.08 -3.23
N TYR A 114 -14.05 -14.06 -2.45
CA TYR A 114 -14.89 -13.56 -1.37
C TYR A 114 -16.27 -13.10 -1.91
N PRO A 115 -17.40 -13.43 -1.26
CA PRO A 115 -17.53 -14.00 0.09
C PRO A 115 -17.60 -15.53 0.16
N LYS A 116 -17.54 -16.26 -0.93
CA LYS A 116 -17.60 -17.73 -0.92
C LYS A 116 -16.30 -18.35 -0.43
N GLY A 117 -15.17 -17.75 -0.76
CA GLY A 117 -13.85 -18.15 -0.34
C GLY A 117 -13.02 -16.95 0.12
N GLY A 118 -11.72 -17.15 0.28
CA GLY A 118 -10.82 -16.13 0.83
C GLY A 118 -10.07 -15.31 -0.25
N TRP A 119 -10.26 -15.61 -1.54
CA TRP A 119 -9.51 -14.96 -2.59
C TRP A 119 -10.12 -13.62 -3.01
N ARG A 120 -9.29 -12.77 -3.60
CA ARG A 120 -9.68 -11.41 -3.99
C ARG A 120 -10.77 -11.43 -5.06
N PRO A 121 -11.90 -10.74 -4.83
CA PRO A 121 -12.94 -10.60 -5.84
C PRO A 121 -12.50 -9.65 -6.96
N ARG A 122 -13.23 -9.72 -8.07
CA ARG A 122 -12.93 -9.00 -9.32
C ARG A 122 -12.69 -7.50 -9.16
N GLU A 123 -13.44 -6.85 -8.30
CA GLU A 123 -13.38 -5.42 -8.03
C GLU A 123 -12.46 -5.07 -6.86
N GLY A 124 -11.93 -6.08 -6.15
CA GLY A 124 -11.07 -5.88 -5.00
C GLY A 124 -9.71 -5.29 -5.36
N VAL A 125 -9.24 -4.30 -4.60
CA VAL A 125 -7.98 -3.61 -4.83
C VAL A 125 -7.07 -3.69 -3.63
N GLN A 126 -5.83 -4.11 -3.83
CA GLN A 126 -4.81 -4.02 -2.80
C GLN A 126 -4.29 -2.59 -2.71
N ARG A 127 -4.50 -1.95 -1.56
CA ARG A 127 -3.90 -0.67 -1.20
C ARG A 127 -2.54 -0.89 -0.54
N GLY A 128 -1.85 0.18 -0.22
CA GLY A 128 -0.61 0.11 0.55
C GLY A 128 0.38 1.20 0.20
N SER A 129 1.48 1.28 0.95
CA SER A 129 2.57 2.21 0.70
C SER A 129 3.43 1.74 -0.47
N VAL A 130 3.78 2.64 -1.37
CA VAL A 130 4.79 2.45 -2.43
C VAL A 130 6.08 3.21 -2.12
N MET A 131 6.22 3.66 -0.89
CA MET A 131 7.45 4.28 -0.40
C MET A 131 8.64 3.33 -0.61
N ASP A 132 9.77 3.87 -1.03
CA ASP A 132 11.04 3.12 -1.04
C ASP A 132 11.52 2.86 0.40
N THR A 133 12.44 1.95 0.55
CA THR A 133 12.95 1.48 1.86
C THR A 133 14.41 1.85 2.10
N ASP A 134 14.91 2.89 1.45
CA ASP A 134 16.29 3.37 1.64
C ASP A 134 16.56 3.75 3.10
N TYR A 135 15.54 4.26 3.80
CA TYR A 135 15.57 4.53 5.25
C TYR A 135 14.19 4.27 5.86
N PRO A 136 14.13 3.91 7.15
CA PRO A 136 12.86 3.67 7.85
C PRO A 136 12.18 4.97 8.27
N GLY A 137 10.88 4.89 8.56
CA GLY A 137 10.07 5.97 9.13
C GLY A 137 9.48 6.92 8.10
N ASP A 138 9.14 8.12 8.54
CA ASP A 138 8.55 9.16 7.69
C ASP A 138 9.53 9.61 6.60
N PRO A 139 9.13 9.56 5.33
CA PRO A 139 10.01 9.93 4.20
C PRO A 139 10.44 11.39 4.20
N LEU A 140 9.72 12.28 4.89
CA LEU A 140 10.06 13.70 4.97
C LEU A 140 10.95 14.06 6.17
N THR A 141 11.13 13.15 7.12
CA THR A 141 11.98 13.36 8.32
C THR A 141 12.95 12.20 8.54
N PRO A 142 13.86 11.91 7.58
CA PRO A 142 14.75 10.77 7.65
C PRO A 142 15.61 10.80 8.92
N GLY A 143 15.60 9.69 9.66
CA GLY A 143 16.41 9.51 10.87
C GLY A 143 15.92 10.21 12.14
N VAL A 144 14.86 11.02 12.07
CA VAL A 144 14.36 11.78 13.23
C VAL A 144 12.97 11.31 13.66
N GLY A 145 12.09 11.00 12.72
CA GLY A 145 10.68 10.73 12.98
C GLY A 145 9.80 11.97 12.83
N ALA A 146 8.49 11.77 12.71
CA ALA A 146 7.52 12.80 12.36
C ALA A 146 7.01 13.59 13.59
N THR A 147 7.90 14.14 14.40
CA THR A 147 7.51 15.03 15.51
C THR A 147 7.05 16.40 14.99
N ALA A 148 6.29 17.14 15.82
CA ALA A 148 5.72 18.43 15.42
C ALA A 148 6.79 19.47 15.05
N ASP A 149 7.94 19.41 15.69
CA ASP A 149 9.10 20.30 15.53
C ASP A 149 10.14 19.79 14.53
N ALA A 150 9.97 18.59 13.98
CA ALA A 150 10.91 18.03 13.02
C ALA A 150 11.01 18.88 11.75
N LYS A 151 12.22 19.19 11.32
CA LYS A 151 12.46 19.83 10.03
C LYS A 151 12.20 18.85 8.90
N ARG A 152 11.23 19.16 8.06
CA ARG A 152 10.81 18.31 6.94
C ARG A 152 11.50 18.65 5.65
N LEU A 153 11.84 17.62 4.89
CA LEU A 153 12.27 17.76 3.50
C LEU A 153 11.11 18.25 2.62
N GLN A 154 11.44 18.89 1.52
CA GLN A 154 10.48 19.07 0.44
C GLN A 154 10.18 17.69 -0.19
N ILE A 155 8.95 17.47 -0.65
CA ILE A 155 8.51 16.19 -1.27
C ILE A 155 9.45 15.77 -2.39
N LYS A 156 9.87 16.73 -3.24
CA LYS A 156 10.81 16.48 -4.36
C LYS A 156 12.18 15.98 -3.93
N ASP A 157 12.61 16.32 -2.72
CA ASP A 157 13.93 16.00 -2.16
C ASP A 157 13.92 14.70 -1.34
N ALA A 158 12.74 14.16 -1.04
CA ALA A 158 12.58 12.92 -0.31
C ALA A 158 12.89 11.72 -1.21
N LYS A 159 13.92 10.95 -0.85
CA LYS A 159 14.37 9.78 -1.65
C LYS A 159 13.33 8.67 -1.70
N ASN A 160 12.66 8.42 -0.57
CA ASN A 160 11.69 7.33 -0.43
C ASN A 160 10.33 7.61 -1.08
N ILE A 161 10.03 8.83 -1.51
CA ILE A 161 8.82 9.13 -2.28
C ILE A 161 9.04 8.75 -3.75
N THR A 162 8.03 8.14 -4.38
CA THR A 162 8.12 7.72 -5.78
C THR A 162 8.45 8.90 -6.70
N LYS A 163 9.08 8.64 -7.84
CA LYS A 163 9.41 9.69 -8.83
C LYS A 163 8.37 9.82 -9.93
N ILE A 164 7.42 8.90 -9.98
CA ILE A 164 6.32 8.85 -10.93
C ILE A 164 5.00 8.57 -10.19
N PRO A 165 3.84 9.04 -10.68
CA PRO A 165 2.54 8.72 -10.09
C PRO A 165 2.24 7.22 -10.16
N VAL A 166 1.67 6.69 -9.07
CA VAL A 166 1.36 5.27 -8.90
C VAL A 166 -0.10 5.09 -8.47
N LEU A 167 -0.79 4.15 -9.08
CA LEU A 167 -2.16 3.85 -8.70
C LEU A 167 -2.45 2.35 -8.74
N PRO A 168 -3.06 1.77 -7.68
CA PRO A 168 -3.54 0.41 -7.69
C PRO A 168 -4.95 0.35 -8.30
N ILE A 169 -5.21 -0.68 -9.07
CA ILE A 169 -6.53 -0.98 -9.65
C ILE A 169 -6.92 -2.43 -9.42
N SER A 170 -8.20 -2.73 -9.57
CA SER A 170 -8.69 -4.10 -9.56
C SER A 170 -8.29 -4.86 -10.83
N TYR A 171 -8.31 -6.20 -10.78
CA TYR A 171 -8.10 -6.96 -12.00
C TYR A 171 -9.29 -6.84 -12.97
N GLY A 172 -10.47 -6.49 -12.47
CA GLY A 172 -11.61 -6.14 -13.31
C GLY A 172 -11.35 -4.89 -14.15
N ASP A 173 -10.66 -3.90 -13.60
CA ASP A 173 -10.25 -2.69 -14.30
C ASP A 173 -8.97 -2.89 -15.13
N ALA A 174 -8.09 -3.79 -14.70
CA ALA A 174 -6.89 -4.13 -15.47
C ALA A 174 -7.23 -4.90 -16.76
N LEU A 175 -8.28 -5.72 -16.76
CA LEU A 175 -8.69 -6.52 -17.91
C LEU A 175 -8.87 -5.70 -19.20
N PRO A 176 -9.70 -4.63 -19.25
CA PRO A 176 -9.83 -3.84 -20.49
C PRO A 176 -8.53 -3.12 -20.86
N LEU A 177 -7.71 -2.71 -19.91
CA LEU A 177 -6.42 -2.08 -20.18
C LEU A 177 -5.45 -3.05 -20.83
N LEU A 178 -5.28 -4.23 -20.25
CA LEU A 178 -4.39 -5.28 -20.77
C LEU A 178 -4.89 -5.83 -22.10
N SER A 179 -6.22 -5.90 -22.30
CA SER A 179 -6.80 -6.30 -23.59
C SER A 179 -6.50 -5.29 -24.71
N ALA A 180 -6.26 -4.03 -24.36
CA ALA A 180 -5.90 -2.98 -25.32
C ALA A 180 -4.40 -2.90 -25.61
N VAL A 181 -3.55 -3.55 -24.83
CA VAL A 181 -2.12 -3.66 -25.08
C VAL A 181 -1.90 -4.54 -26.32
N GLN A 182 -1.04 -4.10 -27.22
CA GLN A 182 -0.67 -4.82 -28.43
C GLN A 182 0.83 -5.12 -28.43
N GLY A 183 1.41 -5.39 -29.59
CA GLY A 183 2.82 -5.73 -29.74
C GLY A 183 3.09 -7.22 -29.52
N PRO A 184 4.32 -7.60 -29.15
CA PRO A 184 4.68 -8.99 -28.95
C PRO A 184 3.84 -9.67 -27.87
N VAL A 185 3.55 -10.96 -28.06
CA VAL A 185 2.94 -11.78 -27.01
C VAL A 185 3.92 -11.87 -25.84
N ALA A 186 3.40 -11.69 -24.64
CA ALA A 186 4.20 -11.79 -23.42
C ALA A 186 4.81 -13.20 -23.26
N PRO A 187 6.02 -13.31 -22.69
CA PRO A 187 6.61 -14.60 -22.34
C PRO A 187 5.65 -15.45 -21.51
N GLU A 188 5.74 -16.78 -21.64
CA GLU A 188 4.84 -17.70 -20.95
C GLU A 188 4.83 -17.48 -19.44
N ALA A 189 5.99 -17.25 -18.84
CA ALA A 189 6.12 -16.96 -17.41
C ALA A 189 5.41 -15.67 -16.96
N TRP A 190 5.15 -14.75 -17.89
CA TRP A 190 4.47 -13.49 -17.59
C TRP A 190 2.95 -13.57 -17.69
N ARG A 191 2.41 -14.69 -18.16
CA ARG A 191 0.97 -14.85 -18.31
C ARG A 191 0.30 -14.99 -16.95
N GLY A 192 -0.69 -14.15 -16.74
CA GLY A 192 -1.61 -14.24 -15.62
C GLY A 192 -2.80 -15.18 -15.91
N ALA A 193 -3.88 -15.02 -15.16
CA ALA A 193 -5.10 -15.80 -15.29
C ALA A 193 -6.29 -15.03 -15.87
N LEU A 194 -6.10 -13.80 -16.34
CA LEU A 194 -7.15 -13.10 -17.07
C LEU A 194 -7.42 -13.80 -18.42
N PRO A 195 -8.69 -13.84 -18.88
CA PRO A 195 -9.09 -14.53 -20.11
C PRO A 195 -8.70 -13.75 -21.38
N ILE A 196 -7.41 -13.42 -21.51
CA ILE A 196 -6.85 -12.65 -22.63
C ILE A 196 -5.52 -13.27 -23.08
N THR A 197 -5.09 -12.90 -24.29
CA THR A 197 -3.69 -13.03 -24.65
C THR A 197 -2.93 -11.83 -24.10
N TYR A 198 -1.96 -12.09 -23.23
CA TYR A 198 -1.11 -11.03 -22.69
C TYR A 198 -0.12 -10.58 -23.77
N HIS A 199 -0.11 -9.28 -24.04
CA HIS A 199 0.86 -8.61 -24.88
C HIS A 199 1.71 -7.67 -24.07
N VAL A 200 2.92 -7.40 -24.50
CA VAL A 200 3.86 -6.54 -23.76
C VAL A 200 3.64 -5.06 -24.06
N GLY A 201 3.29 -4.71 -25.30
CA GLY A 201 3.12 -3.32 -25.74
C GLY A 201 4.38 -2.74 -26.40
N PRO A 202 4.44 -1.41 -26.60
CA PRO A 202 3.28 -0.53 -26.53
C PRO A 202 2.32 -0.74 -27.69
N GLY A 203 1.01 -0.48 -27.45
CA GLY A 203 -0.01 -0.41 -28.49
C GLY A 203 -0.43 1.03 -28.78
N PRO A 204 -1.43 1.25 -29.63
CA PRO A 204 -1.96 2.59 -29.94
C PRO A 204 -2.79 3.18 -28.78
N ALA A 205 -3.23 2.33 -27.85
CA ALA A 205 -4.03 2.75 -26.71
C ALA A 205 -3.19 3.58 -25.74
N LYS A 206 -3.77 4.72 -25.28
CA LYS A 206 -3.16 5.58 -24.27
C LYS A 206 -3.98 5.56 -22.98
N VAL A 207 -3.29 5.66 -21.88
CA VAL A 207 -3.87 5.77 -20.55
C VAL A 207 -3.60 7.16 -20.01
N HIS A 208 -4.62 7.80 -19.46
CA HIS A 208 -4.50 9.00 -18.66
C HIS A 208 -4.49 8.61 -17.18
N LEU A 209 -3.40 8.84 -16.52
CA LEU A 209 -3.19 8.59 -15.10
C LEU A 209 -3.03 9.91 -14.36
N LYS A 210 -3.94 10.17 -13.42
CA LYS A 210 -3.89 11.34 -12.55
C LYS A 210 -3.92 10.92 -11.09
N VAL A 211 -2.92 11.34 -10.34
CA VAL A 211 -2.83 11.16 -8.89
C VAL A 211 -2.67 12.53 -8.24
N ALA A 212 -3.50 12.82 -7.26
CA ALA A 212 -3.39 14.02 -6.44
C ALA A 212 -3.67 13.63 -4.99
N SER A 213 -2.70 13.80 -4.13
CA SER A 213 -2.76 13.41 -2.72
C SER A 213 -2.90 14.63 -1.82
N ASN A 214 -3.54 14.45 -0.69
CA ASN A 214 -3.46 15.45 0.37
C ASN A 214 -2.18 15.21 1.19
N TRP A 215 -1.25 16.15 1.13
CA TRP A 215 0.02 16.11 1.85
C TRP A 215 -0.02 16.83 3.20
N ASP A 216 -1.20 17.25 3.66
CA ASP A 216 -1.36 17.85 4.97
C ASP A 216 -0.98 16.89 6.09
N LEU A 217 -0.30 17.42 7.10
CA LEU A 217 -0.01 16.67 8.31
C LEU A 217 -1.29 16.44 9.10
N LYS A 218 -1.49 15.20 9.54
CA LYS A 218 -2.58 14.82 10.42
C LYS A 218 -2.02 14.19 11.69
N PRO A 219 -2.62 14.46 12.86
CA PRO A 219 -2.22 13.81 14.09
C PRO A 219 -2.56 12.31 13.99
N VAL A 220 -1.62 11.49 14.42
CA VAL A 220 -1.81 10.07 14.67
C VAL A 220 -1.57 9.80 16.14
N ASN A 221 -2.31 8.86 16.74
CA ASN A 221 -2.23 8.56 18.15
C ASN A 221 -1.81 7.12 18.34
N ASP A 222 -0.89 6.89 19.25
CA ASP A 222 -0.54 5.56 19.71
C ASP A 222 -1.09 5.34 21.13
N VAL A 223 -1.64 4.16 21.38
CA VAL A 223 -2.11 3.78 22.71
C VAL A 223 -1.12 2.80 23.29
N ILE A 224 -0.52 3.16 24.44
CA ILE A 224 0.49 2.36 25.11
C ILE A 224 0.01 2.05 26.53
N ALA A 225 -0.10 0.76 26.84
CA ALA A 225 -0.37 0.28 28.19
C ALA A 225 0.86 -0.42 28.73
N THR A 226 1.24 -0.09 29.97
CA THR A 226 2.43 -0.63 30.62
C THR A 226 2.05 -1.33 31.93
N MET A 227 2.46 -2.59 32.06
CA MET A 227 2.41 -3.35 33.30
C MET A 227 3.83 -3.55 33.79
N ARG A 228 4.18 -2.89 34.89
CA ARG A 228 5.55 -2.90 35.42
C ARG A 228 5.93 -4.26 35.98
N GLY A 229 7.15 -4.72 35.66
CA GLY A 229 7.71 -5.95 36.19
C GLY A 229 8.07 -5.86 37.69
N SER A 230 7.94 -6.99 38.40
CA SER A 230 8.28 -7.10 39.84
C SER A 230 9.76 -7.30 40.09
N ASP A 231 10.44 -8.09 39.23
CA ASP A 231 11.79 -8.58 39.48
C ASP A 231 12.85 -7.83 38.65
N VAL A 232 12.60 -7.68 37.37
CA VAL A 232 13.51 -7.05 36.39
C VAL A 232 12.74 -6.03 35.56
N PRO A 233 12.25 -4.93 36.12
CA PRO A 233 11.37 -3.97 35.48
C PRO A 233 12.01 -3.22 34.30
N GLU A 234 13.32 -3.22 34.17
CA GLU A 234 14.05 -2.63 33.04
C GLU A 234 14.06 -3.54 31.80
N GLU A 235 13.75 -4.83 31.94
CA GLU A 235 13.59 -5.72 30.81
C GLU A 235 12.14 -5.65 30.31
N TRP A 236 11.96 -5.45 29.02
CA TRP A 236 10.65 -5.23 28.43
C TRP A 236 10.24 -6.36 27.50
N VAL A 237 8.99 -6.77 27.62
CA VAL A 237 8.28 -7.60 26.65
C VAL A 237 7.29 -6.68 25.93
N ILE A 238 7.52 -6.44 24.65
CA ILE A 238 6.69 -5.54 23.86
C ILE A 238 5.79 -6.36 22.94
N ARG A 239 4.48 -6.14 23.07
CA ARG A 239 3.44 -6.64 22.18
C ARG A 239 2.78 -5.48 21.49
N GLY A 240 2.53 -5.59 20.20
CA GLY A 240 1.87 -4.52 19.49
C GLY A 240 1.22 -4.97 18.19
N ASN A 241 0.28 -4.17 17.76
CA ASN A 241 -0.33 -4.25 16.45
C ASN A 241 -0.74 -2.85 16.00
N HIS A 242 -0.86 -2.62 14.70
CA HIS A 242 -1.48 -1.41 14.20
C HIS A 242 -3.01 -1.53 14.29
N TYR A 243 -3.72 -0.39 14.28
CA TYR A 243 -5.18 -0.35 14.29
C TYR A 243 -5.79 0.52 13.17
N ASP A 244 -4.94 1.12 12.34
CA ASP A 244 -5.35 1.87 11.16
C ASP A 244 -5.54 0.94 9.96
N ALA A 245 -6.60 1.16 9.21
CA ALA A 245 -6.97 0.37 8.06
C ALA A 245 -6.74 1.11 6.74
N TRP A 246 -6.43 0.37 5.68
CA TRP A 246 -6.36 0.90 4.33
C TRP A 246 -7.74 1.08 3.70
N VAL A 247 -8.73 0.35 4.17
CA VAL A 247 -10.12 0.38 3.75
C VAL A 247 -11.02 0.01 4.95
N ASN A 248 -11.72 -1.11 4.97
CA ASN A 248 -12.61 -1.49 6.07
C ASN A 248 -11.90 -2.16 7.26
N GLY A 249 -10.79 -2.84 7.03
CA GLY A 249 -9.88 -3.29 8.08
C GLY A 249 -10.28 -4.51 8.88
N ALA A 250 -11.27 -5.29 8.47
CA ALA A 250 -11.78 -6.43 9.23
C ALA A 250 -10.71 -7.49 9.52
N ASP A 251 -9.91 -7.84 8.52
CA ASP A 251 -8.76 -8.74 8.68
C ASP A 251 -7.50 -7.95 9.05
N ASP A 252 -7.13 -6.99 8.24
CA ASP A 252 -5.94 -6.16 8.41
C ASP A 252 -6.35 -4.70 8.74
N PRO A 253 -6.29 -4.25 10.02
CA PRO A 253 -5.49 -4.80 11.15
C PRO A 253 -6.27 -5.50 12.26
N ILE A 254 -7.60 -5.56 12.20
CA ILE A 254 -8.44 -5.87 13.36
C ILE A 254 -8.17 -7.27 13.92
N SER A 255 -7.88 -8.27 13.09
CA SER A 255 -7.56 -9.62 13.55
C SER A 255 -6.39 -9.65 14.56
N GLY A 256 -5.30 -8.95 14.25
CA GLY A 256 -4.16 -8.83 15.17
C GLY A 256 -4.44 -7.92 16.36
N MET A 257 -5.20 -6.84 16.14
CA MET A 257 -5.58 -5.89 17.18
C MET A 257 -6.44 -6.53 18.27
N VAL A 258 -7.41 -7.38 17.91
CA VAL A 258 -8.26 -8.12 18.87
C VAL A 258 -7.42 -9.02 19.77
N ALA A 259 -6.42 -9.69 19.18
CA ALA A 259 -5.51 -10.55 19.95
C ALA A 259 -4.73 -9.77 21.01
N VAL A 260 -4.19 -8.60 20.66
CA VAL A 260 -3.47 -7.73 21.62
C VAL A 260 -4.40 -7.18 22.70
N LEU A 261 -5.66 -6.86 22.34
CA LEU A 261 -6.69 -6.42 23.29
C LEU A 261 -7.03 -7.51 24.29
N GLU A 262 -7.28 -8.70 23.82
CA GLU A 262 -7.66 -9.83 24.67
C GLU A 262 -6.51 -10.23 25.60
N GLU A 263 -5.28 -10.27 25.08
CA GLU A 263 -4.09 -10.48 25.90
C GLU A 263 -3.97 -9.44 27.02
N ALA A 264 -4.15 -8.15 26.71
CA ALA A 264 -4.11 -7.09 27.71
C ALA A 264 -5.23 -7.21 28.74
N ARG A 265 -6.44 -7.63 28.31
CA ARG A 265 -7.57 -7.89 29.22
C ARG A 265 -7.25 -9.03 30.20
N VAL A 266 -6.74 -10.16 29.70
CA VAL A 266 -6.37 -11.32 30.52
C VAL A 266 -5.28 -10.96 31.52
N LEU A 267 -4.23 -10.26 31.08
CA LEU A 267 -3.16 -9.81 31.96
C LEU A 267 -3.68 -8.87 33.06
N GLY A 268 -4.62 -7.98 32.70
CA GLY A 268 -5.29 -7.10 33.67
C GLY A 268 -6.10 -7.86 34.72
N GLU A 269 -6.81 -8.93 34.35
CA GLU A 269 -7.54 -9.77 35.30
C GLU A 269 -6.60 -10.57 36.21
N LEU A 270 -5.50 -11.10 35.67
CA LEU A 270 -4.46 -11.76 36.48
C LEU A 270 -3.84 -10.79 37.49
N HIS A 271 -3.57 -9.57 37.08
CA HIS A 271 -3.03 -8.53 37.97
C HIS A 271 -3.98 -8.20 39.10
N LYS A 272 -5.29 -8.10 38.86
CA LYS A 272 -6.31 -7.92 39.93
C LYS A 272 -6.33 -9.08 40.92
N GLN A 273 -5.92 -10.28 40.51
CA GLN A 273 -5.80 -11.47 41.35
C GLN A 273 -4.44 -11.54 42.10
N GLY A 274 -3.59 -10.51 41.99
CA GLY A 274 -2.30 -10.42 42.67
C GLY A 274 -1.11 -10.94 41.84
N TRP A 275 -1.31 -11.38 40.61
CA TRP A 275 -0.21 -11.79 39.74
C TRP A 275 0.50 -10.56 39.16
N ASN A 276 1.82 -10.59 39.13
CA ASN A 276 2.65 -9.56 38.48
C ASN A 276 3.67 -10.24 37.56
N PRO A 277 3.94 -9.65 36.40
CA PRO A 277 4.98 -10.15 35.51
C PRO A 277 6.37 -9.88 36.13
N LYS A 278 7.33 -10.75 35.89
CA LYS A 278 8.72 -10.50 36.29
C LYS A 278 9.34 -9.33 35.52
N ARG A 279 9.07 -9.28 34.21
CA ARG A 279 9.49 -8.21 33.30
C ARG A 279 8.36 -7.24 33.03
N THR A 280 8.69 -6.02 32.67
CA THR A 280 7.66 -5.05 32.23
C THR A 280 7.04 -5.49 30.92
N ILE A 281 5.71 -5.55 30.88
CA ILE A 281 4.94 -5.82 29.65
C ILE A 281 4.42 -4.50 29.11
N ILE A 282 4.67 -4.25 27.82
CA ILE A 282 4.19 -3.07 27.10
C ILE A 282 3.28 -3.55 25.97
N SER A 283 2.00 -3.19 26.04
CA SER A 283 1.04 -3.38 24.95
C SER A 283 0.91 -2.07 24.19
N ALA A 284 1.31 -2.08 22.92
CA ALA A 284 1.32 -0.89 22.09
C ALA A 284 0.40 -1.05 20.87
N ARG A 285 -0.38 0.00 20.58
CA ARG A 285 -1.27 0.08 19.43
C ARG A 285 -0.94 1.34 18.66
N GLY A 286 -0.53 1.18 17.41
CA GLY A 286 -0.07 2.29 16.58
C GLY A 286 -0.99 2.58 15.41
N THR A 287 -1.05 3.84 15.00
CA THR A 287 -1.78 4.34 13.84
C THR A 287 -0.89 4.47 12.62
N ALA A 288 0.01 3.66 12.32
CA ALA A 288 0.72 3.75 11.06
C ALA A 288 1.26 2.40 10.64
N LYS A 289 0.56 1.77 9.73
CA LYS A 289 1.07 0.65 8.96
C LYS A 289 2.14 1.13 7.98
N SER A 290 3.23 1.65 8.50
CA SER A 290 4.40 1.96 7.68
C SER A 290 5.47 0.90 7.89
N PRO A 291 6.07 0.36 6.83
CA PRO A 291 7.21 -0.55 6.95
C PRO A 291 8.34 0.21 7.66
N GLY A 292 8.54 -0.07 8.93
CA GLY A 292 9.63 0.52 9.71
C GLY A 292 9.26 1.25 10.99
N CYS A 293 7.98 1.55 11.26
CA CYS A 293 7.62 2.19 12.53
C CYS A 293 7.75 1.26 13.74
N TRP A 294 7.59 -0.07 13.56
CA TRP A 294 7.64 -1.05 14.65
C TRP A 294 8.73 -2.12 14.52
N ALA A 295 9.32 -2.28 13.36
CA ALA A 295 10.10 -3.47 13.04
C ALA A 295 11.60 -3.26 13.04
N ARG A 296 12.20 -2.55 14.02
CA ARG A 296 13.62 -2.84 14.35
C ARG A 296 14.06 -2.20 15.66
N PRO A 297 14.48 -3.01 16.64
CA PRO A 297 15.38 -2.57 17.70
C PRO A 297 16.82 -2.66 17.16
N SER A 298 17.18 -1.91 16.14
CA SER A 298 18.58 -1.78 15.75
C SER A 298 18.89 -0.31 15.49
N GLY A 299 19.35 0.35 16.55
CA GLY A 299 20.14 1.56 16.43
C GLY A 299 19.45 2.91 16.45
N SER A 300 18.12 3.03 16.47
CA SER A 300 17.47 4.35 16.63
C SER A 300 17.04 4.61 18.06
N LYS A 301 17.88 5.35 18.78
CA LYS A 301 17.67 5.77 20.18
C LYS A 301 16.45 6.69 20.47
N PRO A 302 15.77 7.39 19.53
CA PRO A 302 14.79 8.39 19.93
C PRO A 302 13.47 7.86 20.49
N ILE A 303 12.96 6.73 20.02
CA ILE A 303 11.65 6.21 20.50
C ILE A 303 11.77 5.61 21.90
N LEU A 304 12.87 4.91 22.20
CA LEU A 304 13.07 4.27 23.50
C LEU A 304 13.48 5.24 24.61
N THR A 305 14.09 6.38 24.31
CA THR A 305 14.48 7.38 25.32
C THR A 305 13.28 8.16 25.85
N ASN A 306 12.22 8.36 25.07
CA ASN A 306 10.99 8.99 25.57
C ASN A 306 10.10 8.05 26.39
N PHE A 307 10.30 6.73 26.31
CA PHE A 307 9.56 5.76 27.12
C PHE A 307 9.94 5.73 28.60
N ARG A 308 11.08 6.30 28.98
CA ARG A 308 11.51 6.32 30.40
C ARG A 308 10.71 7.25 31.29
N SER A 309 9.92 8.16 30.74
CA SER A 309 9.23 9.20 31.52
C SER A 309 7.71 9.12 31.52
N VAL A 310 7.08 8.13 30.89
CA VAL A 310 5.61 8.09 30.75
C VAL A 310 5.01 6.92 31.52
N LEU A 311 4.76 7.16 32.79
CA LEU A 311 3.81 6.44 33.61
C LEU A 311 2.46 7.14 33.49
N SER A 312 1.64 6.74 32.54
CA SER A 312 0.17 6.89 32.49
C SER A 312 -0.33 6.50 31.11
N LEU A 313 -1.61 6.21 30.96
CA LEU A 313 -2.33 6.15 29.69
C LEU A 313 -2.14 7.48 28.95
N THR A 314 -1.13 7.57 28.11
CA THR A 314 -0.85 8.75 27.32
C THR A 314 -0.95 8.41 25.84
N SER A 315 -1.84 9.10 25.15
CA SER A 315 -1.79 9.21 23.70
C SER A 315 -0.63 10.15 23.36
N ILE A 316 0.36 9.66 22.64
CA ILE A 316 1.43 10.49 22.10
C ILE A 316 1.01 10.89 20.68
N PRO A 317 0.75 12.17 20.40
CA PRO A 317 0.49 12.60 19.04
C PRO A 317 1.78 12.53 18.23
N ILE A 318 1.80 11.69 17.22
CA ILE A 318 2.84 11.64 16.20
C ILE A 318 2.25 12.23 14.93
N ALA A 319 2.87 13.24 14.37
CA ALA A 319 2.46 13.81 13.09
C ALA A 319 3.13 13.02 11.96
N MET A 320 2.34 12.47 11.05
CA MET A 320 2.83 11.84 9.84
C MET A 320 2.33 12.56 8.60
N ALA A 321 3.20 12.79 7.65
CA ALA A 321 2.82 13.28 6.34
C ALA A 321 2.07 12.17 5.56
N GLY A 322 0.86 12.44 5.12
CA GLY A 322 0.17 11.66 4.09
C GLY A 322 -0.73 10.51 4.52
N ALA A 323 -1.05 10.33 5.81
CA ALA A 323 -1.69 9.08 6.23
C ALA A 323 -3.16 9.12 6.66
N SER A 324 -3.85 10.25 6.76
CA SER A 324 -5.21 10.20 7.30
C SER A 324 -6.17 11.32 6.94
N SER A 325 -6.25 11.67 5.72
CA SER A 325 -7.50 12.26 5.18
C SER A 325 -7.62 11.73 3.77
N ALA A 326 -8.82 11.35 3.36
CA ALA A 326 -9.04 10.77 2.06
C ALA A 326 -8.27 11.55 0.99
N PRO A 327 -7.22 10.99 0.39
CA PRO A 327 -6.60 11.63 -0.75
C PRO A 327 -7.69 11.71 -1.82
N VAL A 328 -7.90 12.87 -2.39
CA VAL A 328 -8.75 12.99 -3.58
C VAL A 328 -7.94 12.41 -4.72
N VAL A 329 -7.97 11.12 -4.85
CA VAL A 329 -7.37 10.43 -6.00
C VAL A 329 -8.43 10.42 -7.09
N ARG A 330 -8.27 11.26 -8.09
CA ARG A 330 -9.04 11.16 -9.32
C ARG A 330 -8.18 10.49 -10.38
N MET A 331 -8.53 9.27 -10.70
CA MET A 331 -8.04 8.59 -11.87
C MET A 331 -9.09 8.65 -12.97
N THR A 332 -8.72 9.20 -14.09
CA THR A 332 -9.42 9.00 -15.34
C THR A 332 -8.48 8.22 -16.25
N CYS A 333 -8.80 6.99 -16.52
CA CYS A 333 -8.17 6.24 -17.60
C CYS A 333 -9.03 6.52 -18.84
N SER A 334 -8.57 7.37 -19.72
CA SER A 334 -9.16 7.53 -21.04
C SER A 334 -8.20 6.90 -22.05
N THR A 335 -8.68 5.91 -22.77
CA THR A 335 -8.02 5.45 -23.99
C THR A 335 -8.47 6.38 -25.10
N SER A 336 -7.72 7.41 -25.39
CA SER A 336 -7.94 8.20 -26.61
C SER A 336 -7.08 7.63 -27.71
N LEU A 337 -7.71 7.06 -28.71
CA LEU A 337 -7.07 6.81 -30.00
C LEU A 337 -7.02 8.14 -30.74
N THR A 338 -5.83 8.64 -30.98
CA THR A 338 -5.60 9.58 -32.07
C THR A 338 -5.26 8.74 -33.30
N THR A 339 -6.15 8.82 -34.28
CA THR A 339 -5.84 8.41 -35.67
C THR A 339 -4.66 9.21 -36.18
#